data_dd212b41dd46559b7679c42473718437
#
_entry.id   dd212b41dd46559b7679c42473718437
#
_cell.length_a   1.000
_cell.length_b   1.000
_cell.length_c   1.000
_cell.angle_alpha   90.00
_cell.angle_beta   90.00
_cell.angle_gamma   90.00
#
_symmetry.space_group_name_H-M   'P 1'
#
loop_
_entity.id
_entity.type
_entity.pdbx_description
1 polymer ?
#
loop_
_entity_poly.entity_id
_entity_poly.type
_entity_poly.pdbx_seq_one_letter_code
_entity_poly.pdbx_strand_id
1 'polypeptide(L)'
;DRVKKVLDPLGFGFLHVMTAEKHDSVVAFTSQLAHVVSNAYIKSPTAREHKGASAGSYKDLTRVAWLDPGMWADLFICNRDNLLRELDTIIASLGQYRDALEAEDFPALRELLREGKKAKEEVDGP
;
A
#
# COMPACT_ATOMS: atom_id res chain seq x y z
N ASP A 1 8.70 20.77 -20.99
CA ASP A 1 8.88 20.61 -19.57
C ASP A 1 10.26 20.03 -19.23
N ARG A 2 10.97 20.60 -18.28
CA ARG A 2 12.33 20.22 -17.94
C ARG A 2 12.45 18.77 -17.47
N VAL A 3 11.57 18.37 -16.58
CA VAL A 3 11.61 17.02 -15.99
C VAL A 3 11.38 15.99 -17.09
N LYS A 4 10.40 16.23 -17.92
CA LYS A 4 10.09 15.32 -19.02
C LYS A 4 11.26 15.21 -20.00
N LYS A 5 11.88 16.34 -20.35
CA LYS A 5 13.04 16.36 -21.25
C LYS A 5 14.22 15.58 -20.69
N VAL A 6 14.43 15.65 -19.39
CA VAL A 6 15.52 14.93 -18.75
C VAL A 6 15.25 13.44 -18.67
N LEU A 7 14.01 13.06 -18.33
CA LEU A 7 13.69 11.66 -18.08
C LEU A 7 13.38 10.85 -19.35
N ASP A 8 12.77 11.48 -20.35
CA ASP A 8 12.43 10.77 -21.59
C ASP A 8 13.65 10.14 -22.28
N PRO A 9 14.78 10.85 -22.43
CA PRO A 9 15.96 10.23 -23.04
C PRO A 9 16.51 9.04 -22.27
N LEU A 10 16.11 8.89 -21.00
CA LEU A 10 16.53 7.77 -20.17
C LEU A 10 15.59 6.58 -20.28
N GLY A 11 14.62 6.65 -21.17
CA GLY A 11 13.68 5.54 -21.37
C GLY A 11 12.44 5.59 -20.52
N PHE A 12 12.14 6.74 -19.96
CA PHE A 12 10.95 6.94 -19.12
C PHE A 12 9.83 7.64 -19.92
N GLY A 13 9.65 7.27 -21.17
CA GLY A 13 8.65 7.89 -22.03
C GLY A 13 7.22 7.78 -21.54
N PHE A 14 6.94 6.79 -20.71
CA PHE A 14 5.63 6.61 -20.08
C PHE A 14 5.43 7.49 -18.84
N LEU A 15 6.51 8.10 -18.35
CA LEU A 15 6.47 8.91 -17.14
C LEU A 15 5.86 10.27 -17.44
N HIS A 16 4.83 10.61 -16.71
CA HIS A 16 4.17 11.90 -16.86
C HIS A 16 4.78 12.93 -15.94
N VAL A 17 4.86 14.16 -16.46
CA VAL A 17 5.13 15.29 -15.58
C VAL A 17 3.87 15.55 -14.78
N MET A 18 4.00 15.61 -13.48
CA MET A 18 2.86 15.86 -12.60
C MET A 18 3.18 17.00 -11.64
N THR A 19 2.15 17.64 -11.13
CA THR A 19 2.32 18.71 -10.12
C THR A 19 2.87 18.11 -8.83
N ALA A 20 3.42 18.96 -7.98
CA ALA A 20 3.88 18.53 -6.66
C ALA A 20 2.73 17.91 -5.86
N GLU A 21 1.54 18.48 -5.96
CA GLU A 21 0.35 17.96 -5.28
C GLU A 21 0.01 16.57 -5.75
N LYS A 22 0.05 16.33 -7.05
CA LYS A 22 -0.24 15.02 -7.62
C LYS A 22 0.83 14.02 -7.21
N HIS A 23 2.10 14.43 -7.25
CA HIS A 23 3.21 13.60 -6.82
C HIS A 23 3.04 13.15 -5.37
N ASP A 24 2.70 14.09 -4.48
CA ASP A 24 2.52 13.79 -3.06
C ASP A 24 1.35 12.82 -2.84
N SER A 25 0.27 12.99 -3.61
CA SER A 25 -0.88 12.08 -3.56
C SER A 25 -0.49 10.66 -3.98
N VAL A 26 0.30 10.54 -5.04
CA VAL A 26 0.74 9.22 -5.54
C VAL A 26 1.69 8.56 -4.57
N VAL A 27 2.64 9.31 -4.01
CA VAL A 27 3.60 8.78 -3.04
C VAL A 27 2.92 8.31 -1.77
N ALA A 28 1.84 8.96 -1.36
CA ALA A 28 1.07 8.52 -0.19
C ALA A 28 0.61 7.08 -0.34
N PHE A 29 0.19 6.70 -1.54
CA PHE A 29 -0.25 5.34 -1.83
C PHE A 29 0.91 4.39 -2.10
N THR A 30 1.79 4.77 -3.03
CA THR A 30 2.80 3.84 -3.54
C THR A 30 3.91 3.53 -2.55
N SER A 31 4.20 4.46 -1.66
CA SER A 31 5.31 4.32 -0.72
C SER A 31 4.84 4.40 0.73
N GLN A 32 4.20 5.50 1.11
CA GLN A 32 3.92 5.76 2.52
C GLN A 32 2.90 4.80 3.11
N LEU A 33 1.81 4.56 2.41
CA LEU A 33 0.81 3.59 2.87
C LEU A 33 1.40 2.19 3.00
N ALA A 34 2.22 1.80 2.03
CA ALA A 34 2.87 0.49 2.07
C ALA A 34 3.72 0.33 3.32
N HIS A 35 4.47 1.37 3.71
CA HIS A 35 5.28 1.34 4.92
C HIS A 35 4.43 1.28 6.18
N VAL A 36 3.35 2.04 6.24
CA VAL A 36 2.43 2.00 7.40
C VAL A 36 1.83 0.61 7.56
N VAL A 37 1.32 0.04 6.46
CA VAL A 37 0.69 -1.28 6.50
C VAL A 37 1.70 -2.34 6.92
N SER A 38 2.89 -2.31 6.35
CA SER A 38 3.95 -3.26 6.69
C SER A 38 4.33 -3.18 8.17
N ASN A 39 4.50 -1.97 8.67
CA ASN A 39 4.88 -1.74 10.06
C ASN A 39 3.78 -2.19 11.02
N ALA A 40 2.52 -1.91 10.67
CA ALA A 40 1.38 -2.33 11.49
C ALA A 40 1.21 -3.86 11.48
N TYR A 41 1.41 -4.47 10.32
CA TYR A 41 1.25 -5.91 10.14
C TYR A 41 2.19 -6.70 11.04
N ILE A 42 3.46 -6.31 11.09
CA ILE A 42 4.48 -7.04 11.84
C ILE A 42 4.26 -6.96 13.36
N LYS A 43 3.43 -6.03 13.82
CA LYS A 43 3.15 -5.87 15.26
C LYS A 43 2.24 -6.95 15.81
N SER A 44 1.60 -7.76 14.97
CA SER A 44 0.76 -8.84 15.46
C SER A 44 1.56 -9.76 16.39
N PRO A 45 1.01 -10.12 17.58
CA PRO A 45 1.70 -11.06 18.46
C PRO A 45 2.02 -12.39 17.79
N THR A 46 1.22 -12.78 16.80
CA THR A 46 1.45 -14.01 16.05
C THR A 46 2.82 -14.03 15.38
N ALA A 47 3.31 -12.87 14.93
CA ALA A 47 4.62 -12.79 14.29
C ALA A 47 5.74 -13.25 15.24
N ARG A 48 5.65 -12.88 16.51
CA ARG A 48 6.66 -13.26 17.50
C ARG A 48 6.54 -14.72 17.92
N GLU A 49 5.33 -15.23 18.00
CA GLU A 49 5.07 -16.61 18.41
C GLU A 49 5.54 -17.61 17.37
N HIS A 50 5.57 -17.21 16.12
CA HIS A 50 5.93 -18.09 15.01
C HIS A 50 7.19 -17.63 14.29
N LYS A 51 8.14 -17.15 15.06
CA LYS A 51 9.43 -16.71 14.54
C LYS A 51 10.11 -17.86 13.81
N GLY A 52 10.47 -17.62 12.58
CA GLY A 52 11.12 -18.61 11.74
C GLY A 52 10.16 -19.44 10.87
N ALA A 53 8.87 -19.42 11.15
CA ALA A 53 7.87 -20.10 10.35
C ALA A 53 7.22 -19.13 9.36
N SER A 54 8.02 -18.58 8.46
CA SER A 54 7.57 -17.51 7.57
C SER A 54 7.31 -18.00 6.15
N ALA A 55 6.18 -17.57 5.59
CA ALA A 55 5.85 -17.80 4.19
C ALA A 55 6.34 -16.62 3.34
N GLY A 56 6.38 -16.81 2.01
CA GLY A 56 6.80 -15.77 1.10
C GLY A 56 5.97 -14.50 1.21
N SER A 57 4.64 -14.62 1.33
CA SER A 57 3.76 -13.46 1.46
C SER A 57 4.03 -12.67 2.74
N TYR A 58 4.36 -13.35 3.84
CA TYR A 58 4.76 -12.66 5.07
C TYR A 58 6.03 -11.85 4.83
N LYS A 59 7.04 -12.48 4.22
CA LYS A 59 8.32 -11.80 3.96
C LYS A 59 8.14 -10.60 3.05
N ASP A 60 7.36 -10.74 2.00
CA ASP A 60 7.11 -9.65 1.06
C ASP A 60 6.39 -8.49 1.75
N LEU A 61 5.37 -8.79 2.54
CA LEU A 61 4.56 -7.76 3.19
C LEU A 61 5.33 -7.02 4.29
N THR A 62 6.25 -7.70 4.97
CA THR A 62 6.99 -7.10 6.08
C THR A 62 8.35 -6.53 5.70
N ARG A 63 8.76 -6.67 4.44
CA ARG A 63 10.09 -6.25 3.99
C ARG A 63 10.39 -4.79 4.32
N VAL A 64 9.41 -3.90 4.16
CA VAL A 64 9.59 -2.48 4.41
C VAL A 64 9.23 -2.05 5.83
N ALA A 65 9.04 -3.02 6.74
CA ALA A 65 8.87 -2.70 8.15
C ALA A 65 10.19 -2.25 8.79
N TRP A 66 11.32 -2.59 8.18
CA TRP A 66 12.62 -2.04 8.54
C TRP A 66 12.65 -0.58 8.09
N LEU A 67 12.66 0.34 9.05
CA LEU A 67 12.67 1.76 8.69
C LEU A 67 13.20 2.60 9.84
N ASP A 68 13.65 3.79 9.54
CA ASP A 68 14.08 4.77 10.52
C ASP A 68 12.82 5.49 11.04
N PRO A 69 12.44 5.28 12.31
CA PRO A 69 11.18 5.86 12.81
C PRO A 69 11.11 7.38 12.73
N GLY A 70 12.20 8.06 13.03
CA GLY A 70 12.20 9.52 13.03
C GLY A 70 11.99 10.10 11.64
N MET A 71 12.74 9.62 10.68
CA MET A 71 12.66 10.10 9.30
C MET A 71 11.27 9.83 8.71
N TRP A 72 10.78 8.61 8.87
CA TRP A 72 9.49 8.25 8.29
C TRP A 72 8.32 8.95 8.98
N ALA A 73 8.39 9.16 10.29
CA ALA A 73 7.36 9.94 10.98
C ALA A 73 7.29 11.35 10.43
N ASP A 74 8.43 11.99 10.20
CA ASP A 74 8.47 13.32 9.60
C ASP A 74 7.86 13.33 8.19
N LEU A 75 8.21 12.35 7.37
CA LEU A 75 7.66 12.25 6.02
C LEU A 75 6.14 12.06 6.03
N PHE A 76 5.64 11.23 6.93
CA PHE A 76 4.21 10.99 7.07
C PHE A 76 3.47 12.26 7.48
N ILE A 77 4.00 12.99 8.44
CA ILE A 77 3.38 14.24 8.90
C ILE A 77 3.38 15.29 7.78
N CYS A 78 4.47 15.38 7.02
CA CYS A 78 4.54 16.32 5.89
C CYS A 78 3.52 16.03 4.80
N ASN A 79 3.07 14.78 4.69
CA ASN A 79 2.09 14.37 3.69
C ASN A 79 0.79 13.89 4.35
N ARG A 80 0.48 14.45 5.49
CA ARG A 80 -0.59 14.01 6.39
C ARG A 80 -1.95 13.79 5.71
N ASP A 81 -2.43 14.79 4.99
CA ASP A 81 -3.78 14.73 4.45
C ASP A 81 -3.92 13.65 3.37
N ASN A 82 -2.93 13.53 2.52
CA ASN A 82 -2.92 12.49 1.49
C ASN A 82 -2.84 11.10 2.12
N LEU A 83 -1.96 10.93 3.09
CA LEU A 83 -1.79 9.64 3.76
C LEU A 83 -3.03 9.26 4.56
N LEU A 84 -3.69 10.22 5.21
CA LEU A 84 -4.92 9.94 5.93
C LEU A 84 -6.02 9.43 5.00
N ARG A 85 -6.16 10.02 3.82
CA ARG A 85 -7.16 9.55 2.85
C ARG A 85 -6.89 8.10 2.45
N GLU A 86 -5.63 7.77 2.20
CA GLU A 86 -5.27 6.41 1.81
C GLU A 86 -5.48 5.43 2.97
N LEU A 87 -5.13 5.83 4.18
CA LEU A 87 -5.36 5.01 5.36
C LEU A 87 -6.85 4.76 5.59
N ASP A 88 -7.66 5.80 5.50
CA ASP A 88 -9.11 5.66 5.68
C ASP A 88 -9.69 4.70 4.65
N THR A 89 -9.20 4.78 3.42
CA THR A 89 -9.65 3.91 2.34
C THR A 89 -9.32 2.45 2.63
N ILE A 90 -8.09 2.15 3.04
CA ILE A 90 -7.71 0.76 3.30
C ILE A 90 -8.37 0.23 4.57
N ILE A 91 -8.55 1.06 5.58
CA ILE A 91 -9.24 0.65 6.80
C ILE A 91 -10.68 0.25 6.47
N ALA A 92 -11.38 1.06 5.66
CA ALA A 92 -12.73 0.74 5.24
C ALA A 92 -12.77 -0.56 4.43
N SER A 93 -11.82 -0.73 3.53
CA SER A 93 -11.72 -1.94 2.72
C SER A 93 -11.50 -3.18 3.60
N LEU A 94 -10.57 -3.11 4.54
CA LEU A 94 -10.31 -4.21 5.47
C LEU A 94 -11.55 -4.54 6.30
N GLY A 95 -12.31 -3.52 6.68
CA GLY A 95 -13.57 -3.70 7.41
C GLY A 95 -14.58 -4.55 6.66
N GLN A 96 -14.63 -4.43 5.33
CA GLN A 96 -15.53 -5.25 4.52
C GLN A 96 -15.17 -6.74 4.60
N TYR A 97 -13.87 -7.06 4.54
CA TYR A 97 -13.43 -8.45 4.71
C TYR A 97 -13.77 -8.98 6.10
N ARG A 98 -13.53 -8.14 7.11
CA ARG A 98 -13.84 -8.51 8.48
C ARG A 98 -15.32 -8.81 8.66
N ASP A 99 -16.18 -7.95 8.14
CA ASP A 99 -17.63 -8.12 8.25
C ASP A 99 -18.11 -9.38 7.54
N ALA A 100 -17.59 -9.64 6.35
CA ALA A 100 -17.94 -10.85 5.59
C ALA A 100 -17.50 -12.11 6.33
N LEU A 101 -16.32 -12.08 6.94
CA LEU A 101 -15.82 -13.20 7.72
C LEU A 101 -16.65 -13.43 8.99
N GLU A 102 -16.99 -12.36 9.69
CA GLU A 102 -17.79 -12.46 10.90
C GLU A 102 -19.16 -13.06 10.61
N ALA A 103 -19.76 -12.67 9.51
CA ALA A 103 -21.07 -13.16 9.09
C ALA A 103 -21.00 -14.52 8.37
N GLU A 104 -19.81 -15.03 8.12
CA GLU A 104 -19.58 -16.23 7.31
C GLU A 104 -20.29 -16.13 5.95
N ASP A 105 -20.26 -14.91 5.39
CA ASP A 105 -20.90 -14.60 4.12
C ASP A 105 -19.94 -14.93 2.98
N PHE A 106 -20.01 -16.18 2.52
CA PHE A 106 -19.13 -16.67 1.46
C PHE A 106 -19.27 -15.88 0.16
N PRO A 107 -20.51 -15.60 -0.31
CA PRO A 107 -20.65 -14.83 -1.55
C PRO A 107 -20.05 -13.43 -1.45
N ALA A 108 -20.23 -12.75 -0.33
CA ALA A 108 -19.66 -11.42 -0.13
C ALA A 108 -18.13 -11.47 -0.11
N LEU A 109 -17.56 -12.42 0.62
CA LEU A 109 -16.11 -12.57 0.69
C LEU A 109 -15.52 -12.88 -0.68
N ARG A 110 -16.14 -13.79 -1.40
CA ARG A 110 -15.72 -14.15 -2.75
C ARG A 110 -15.71 -12.94 -3.68
N GLU A 111 -16.75 -12.10 -3.58
CA GLU A 111 -16.84 -10.90 -4.42
C GLU A 111 -15.75 -9.89 -4.07
N LEU A 112 -15.47 -9.69 -2.79
CA LEU A 112 -14.38 -8.80 -2.37
C LEU A 112 -13.04 -9.24 -2.96
N LEU A 113 -12.76 -10.54 -2.88
CA LEU A 113 -11.51 -11.09 -3.42
C LEU A 113 -11.46 -10.95 -4.94
N ARG A 114 -12.59 -11.17 -5.60
CA ARG A 114 -12.68 -11.04 -7.05
C ARG A 114 -12.45 -9.61 -7.51
N GLU A 115 -13.02 -8.65 -6.81
CA GLU A 115 -12.81 -7.23 -7.08
C GLU A 115 -11.32 -6.86 -6.98
N GLY A 116 -10.65 -7.36 -5.95
CA GLY A 116 -9.22 -7.11 -5.77
C GLY A 116 -8.38 -7.72 -6.88
N LYS A 117 -8.70 -8.96 -7.25
CA LYS A 117 -8.00 -9.62 -8.35
C LYS A 117 -8.18 -8.87 -9.65
N LYS A 118 -9.41 -8.43 -9.93
CA LYS A 118 -9.72 -7.66 -11.13
C LYS A 118 -8.96 -6.33 -11.14
N ALA A 119 -8.92 -5.64 -10.00
CA ALA A 119 -8.19 -4.38 -9.89
C ALA A 119 -6.70 -4.59 -10.20
N LYS A 120 -6.12 -5.66 -9.70
CA LYS A 120 -4.71 -5.99 -9.96
C LYS A 120 -4.47 -6.21 -11.46
N GLU A 121 -5.37 -6.95 -12.10
CA GLU A 121 -5.28 -7.21 -13.54
C GLU A 121 -5.37 -5.91 -14.34
N GLU A 122 -6.26 -5.00 -13.96
CA GLU A 122 -6.43 -3.72 -14.64
C GLU A 122 -5.22 -2.80 -14.48
N VAL A 123 -4.59 -2.81 -13.30
CA VAL A 123 -3.46 -1.93 -13.02
C VAL A 123 -2.17 -2.45 -13.63
N ASP A 124 -1.86 -3.72 -13.43
CA ASP A 124 -0.56 -4.29 -13.83
C ASP A 124 -0.64 -5.19 -15.04
N GLY A 125 -1.81 -5.34 -15.60
CA GLY A 125 -2.04 -6.19 -16.75
C GLY A 125 -2.02 -7.66 -16.40
N PRO A 126 -2.18 -8.53 -17.43
CA PRO A 126 -2.17 -9.98 -17.20
C PRO A 126 -0.79 -10.48 -16.80
#